data_c695c0dc4e2ede12415c5908972226b4
#
_entry.id   c695c0dc4e2ede12415c5908972226b4
#
_cell.length_a   1.000
_cell.length_b   1.000
_cell.length_c   1.000
_cell.angle_alpha   90.00
_cell.angle_beta   90.00
_cell.angle_gamma   90.00
#
_symmetry.space_group_name_H-M   'P 1'
#
loop_
_entity.id
_entity.type
_entity.pdbx_description
1 polymer ?
#
loop_
_entity_poly.entity_id
_entity_poly.type
_entity_poly.pdbx_seq_one_letter_code
_entity_poly.pdbx_strand_id
1 'polypeptide(L)'
;KTGWMNYSLETKWLYEKIFNAACNNIWGLDVTGTHDSIQYTIYPAETETMYYGAHRDLGPGQFWRKVSMTIQLTDPDEFEGGGLQVEDPGGNNEWVDTPHNDRGDMIMFPSFMRHQALPVTKGTRKCLVIWISGPPLR
;
A
#
# COMPACT_ATOMS: atom_id res chain seq x y z
N LYS A 1 -12.88 6.86 -2.93
CA LYS A 1 -13.77 5.72 -2.58
C LYS A 1 -12.98 4.50 -2.17
N THR A 2 -13.43 3.80 -1.13
CA THR A 2 -12.82 2.55 -0.67
C THR A 2 -13.86 1.45 -0.56
N GLY A 3 -13.42 0.23 -0.77
CA GLY A 3 -14.18 -0.99 -0.52
C GLY A 3 -13.27 -2.04 0.11
N TRP A 4 -13.84 -3.13 0.58
CA TRP A 4 -13.09 -4.18 1.27
C TRP A 4 -13.32 -5.52 0.58
N MET A 5 -12.23 -6.24 0.36
CA MET A 5 -12.25 -7.60 -0.19
C MET A 5 -11.94 -8.57 0.95
N ASN A 6 -12.98 -9.09 1.58
CA ASN A 6 -12.81 -10.02 2.69
C ASN A 6 -12.27 -11.36 2.21
N TYR A 7 -11.60 -12.08 3.11
CA TYR A 7 -11.16 -13.45 2.83
C TYR A 7 -12.36 -14.34 2.56
N SER A 8 -12.30 -15.08 1.46
CA SER A 8 -13.32 -16.01 1.03
C SER A 8 -12.71 -17.07 0.12
N LEU A 9 -13.51 -18.06 -0.31
CA LEU A 9 -13.03 -19.03 -1.29
C LEU A 9 -12.62 -18.38 -2.61
N GLU A 10 -13.28 -17.28 -2.99
CA GLU A 10 -12.98 -16.56 -4.23
C GLU A 10 -11.70 -15.72 -4.12
N THR A 11 -11.37 -15.21 -2.95
CA THR A 11 -10.21 -14.34 -2.73
C THR A 11 -9.01 -15.07 -2.11
N LYS A 12 -9.18 -16.32 -1.72
CA LYS A 12 -8.14 -17.11 -1.05
C LYS A 12 -6.82 -17.10 -1.80
N TRP A 13 -6.85 -17.28 -3.11
CA TRP A 13 -5.65 -17.30 -3.94
C TRP A 13 -4.84 -16.00 -3.85
N LEU A 14 -5.55 -14.87 -3.77
CA LEU A 14 -4.91 -13.56 -3.67
C LEU A 14 -4.29 -13.37 -2.28
N TYR A 15 -5.02 -13.73 -1.22
CA TYR A 15 -4.51 -13.65 0.15
C TYR A 15 -3.25 -14.51 0.33
N GLU A 16 -3.25 -15.72 -0.21
CA GLU A 16 -2.07 -16.60 -0.15
C GLU A 16 -0.89 -16.00 -0.89
N LYS A 17 -1.12 -15.44 -2.07
CA LYS A 17 -0.08 -14.86 -2.90
C LYS A 17 0.58 -13.65 -2.24
N ILE A 18 -0.20 -12.75 -1.68
CA ILE A 18 0.32 -11.56 -0.99
C ILE A 18 1.04 -11.94 0.30
N PHE A 19 0.52 -12.89 1.04
CA PHE A 19 1.18 -13.35 2.27
C PHE A 19 2.52 -13.99 1.96
N ASN A 20 2.59 -14.85 0.95
CA ASN A 20 3.85 -15.47 0.53
C ASN A 20 4.88 -14.42 0.08
N ALA A 21 4.45 -13.38 -0.61
CA ALA A 21 5.33 -12.27 -0.97
C ALA A 21 5.88 -11.58 0.28
N ALA A 22 5.04 -11.34 1.28
CA ALA A 22 5.45 -10.71 2.53
C ALA A 22 6.41 -11.56 3.34
N CYS A 23 6.29 -12.89 3.30
CA CYS A 23 7.21 -13.80 4.00
C CYS A 23 8.65 -13.65 3.51
N ASN A 24 8.85 -13.17 2.31
CA ASN A 24 10.18 -12.97 1.71
C ASN A 24 10.67 -11.52 1.84
N ASN A 25 10.14 -10.76 2.79
CA ASN A 25 10.56 -9.38 2.97
C ASN A 25 12.05 -9.29 3.36
N ILE A 26 12.70 -8.26 2.83
CA ILE A 26 14.15 -8.07 3.04
C ILE A 26 14.48 -7.33 4.34
N TRP A 27 13.47 -6.87 5.07
CA TRP A 27 13.67 -6.10 6.31
C TRP A 27 13.72 -6.96 7.56
N GLY A 28 13.57 -8.28 7.42
CA GLY A 28 13.58 -9.20 8.55
C GLY A 28 12.38 -9.05 9.48
N LEU A 29 11.26 -8.55 8.95
CA LEU A 29 10.05 -8.39 9.74
C LEU A 29 9.30 -9.72 9.84
N ASP A 30 8.89 -10.06 11.05
CA ASP A 30 8.06 -11.24 11.29
C ASP A 30 6.63 -10.97 10.83
N VAL A 31 6.11 -11.84 9.97
CA VAL A 31 4.74 -11.76 9.49
C VAL A 31 4.03 -13.08 9.78
N THR A 32 2.79 -13.00 10.25
CA THR A 32 2.01 -14.15 10.69
C THR A 32 0.66 -14.30 10.02
N GLY A 33 0.19 -13.28 9.32
CA GLY A 33 -1.12 -13.36 8.66
C GLY A 33 -1.62 -12.03 8.15
N THR A 34 -2.91 -11.99 7.92
CA THR A 34 -3.63 -10.80 7.47
C THR A 34 -4.74 -10.48 8.46
N HIS A 35 -4.52 -9.51 9.34
CA HIS A 35 -5.54 -9.05 10.28
C HIS A 35 -6.58 -8.17 9.57
N ASP A 36 -6.08 -7.27 8.70
CA ASP A 36 -6.94 -6.38 7.94
C ASP A 36 -7.40 -7.04 6.63
N SER A 37 -8.62 -6.74 6.20
CA SER A 37 -9.07 -7.10 4.86
C SER A 37 -8.35 -6.27 3.80
N ILE A 38 -8.25 -6.80 2.59
CA ILE A 38 -7.67 -6.05 1.46
C ILE A 38 -8.58 -4.87 1.15
N GLN A 39 -7.99 -3.67 1.05
CA GLN A 39 -8.72 -2.46 0.71
C GLN A 39 -8.63 -2.19 -0.80
N TYR A 40 -9.77 -2.02 -1.43
CA TYR A 40 -9.87 -1.54 -2.81
C TYR A 40 -10.07 -0.02 -2.77
N THR A 41 -9.21 0.72 -3.45
CA THR A 41 -9.24 2.18 -3.40
C THR A 41 -9.28 2.80 -4.79
N ILE A 42 -10.15 3.78 -4.98
CA ILE A 42 -10.31 4.54 -6.21
C ILE A 42 -9.95 6.00 -5.93
N TYR A 43 -9.01 6.52 -6.71
CA TYR A 43 -8.54 7.92 -6.64
C TYR A 43 -8.92 8.63 -7.94
N PRO A 44 -10.06 9.33 -7.99
CA PRO A 44 -10.43 10.14 -9.15
C PRO A 44 -9.70 11.48 -9.15
N ALA A 45 -9.52 12.06 -10.33
CA ALA A 45 -8.88 13.37 -10.53
C ALA A 45 -9.81 14.55 -10.28
N GLU A 46 -10.75 14.44 -9.36
CA GLU A 46 -11.83 15.43 -9.26
C GLU A 46 -11.57 16.53 -8.23
N THR A 47 -10.70 16.31 -7.26
CA THR A 47 -10.49 17.29 -6.20
C THR A 47 -9.06 17.24 -5.68
N GLU A 48 -8.52 18.40 -5.35
CA GLU A 48 -7.22 18.54 -4.71
C GLU A 48 -7.13 17.85 -3.35
N THR A 49 -8.27 17.53 -2.76
CA THR A 49 -8.35 16.92 -1.44
C THR A 49 -8.33 15.38 -1.48
N MET A 50 -8.34 14.78 -2.65
CA MET A 50 -8.41 13.34 -2.81
C MET A 50 -7.02 12.69 -2.87
N TYR A 51 -6.22 12.97 -1.87
CA TYR A 51 -4.93 12.29 -1.71
C TYR A 51 -4.75 11.88 -0.24
N TYR A 52 -3.92 10.88 -0.01
CA TYR A 52 -3.51 10.53 1.33
C TYR A 52 -2.25 11.29 1.71
N GLY A 53 -2.37 12.18 2.70
CA GLY A 53 -1.25 12.89 3.26
C GLY A 53 -0.23 11.98 3.93
N ALA A 54 0.91 12.53 4.25
CA ALA A 54 2.02 11.80 4.86
C ALA A 54 1.61 11.14 6.18
N HIS A 55 1.79 9.84 6.29
CA HIS A 55 1.44 9.06 7.48
C HIS A 55 2.24 7.76 7.54
N ARG A 56 2.15 7.09 8.68
CA ARG A 56 2.62 5.73 8.89
C ARG A 56 1.42 4.82 9.08
N ASP A 57 1.52 3.58 8.63
CA ASP A 57 0.44 2.60 8.79
C ASP A 57 0.49 1.92 10.16
N LEU A 58 1.67 1.85 10.75
CA LEU A 58 1.85 1.32 12.10
C LEU A 58 1.62 2.43 13.13
N GLY A 59 0.77 2.14 14.11
CA GLY A 59 0.47 3.09 15.17
C GLY A 59 -0.28 2.42 16.32
N PRO A 60 -0.69 3.19 17.34
CA PRO A 60 -1.36 2.63 18.53
C PRO A 60 -2.62 1.83 18.23
N GLY A 61 -3.35 2.23 17.20
CA GLY A 61 -4.58 1.53 16.79
C GLY A 61 -4.35 0.40 15.80
N GLN A 62 -3.16 0.29 15.22
CA GLN A 62 -2.80 -0.70 14.20
C GLN A 62 -1.41 -1.27 14.46
N PHE A 63 -1.14 -1.67 15.69
CA PHE A 63 0.19 -2.14 16.10
C PHE A 63 0.58 -3.48 15.42
N TRP A 64 -0.38 -4.21 14.87
CA TRP A 64 -0.15 -5.49 14.18
C TRP A 64 0.40 -5.34 12.75
N ARG A 65 0.29 -4.16 12.14
CA ARG A 65 0.73 -3.93 10.76
C ARG A 65 2.25 -3.93 10.66
N LYS A 66 2.80 -4.81 9.85
CA LYS A 66 4.26 -4.96 9.65
C LYS A 66 4.70 -4.60 8.25
N VAL A 67 3.98 -5.07 7.26
CA VAL A 67 4.30 -4.83 5.86
C VAL A 67 3.08 -4.24 5.17
N SER A 68 3.28 -3.11 4.52
CA SER A 68 2.28 -2.45 3.69
C SER A 68 2.56 -2.76 2.23
N MET A 69 1.51 -2.97 1.46
CA MET A 69 1.60 -3.28 0.05
C MET A 69 0.57 -2.47 -0.73
N THR A 70 0.93 -2.13 -1.95
CA THR A 70 -0.04 -1.63 -2.94
C THR A 70 0.09 -2.46 -4.21
N ILE A 71 -1.04 -2.77 -4.82
CA ILE A 71 -1.08 -3.41 -6.13
C ILE A 71 -1.81 -2.48 -7.09
N GLN A 72 -1.15 -2.13 -8.19
CA GLN A 72 -1.72 -1.24 -9.19
C GLN A 72 -2.74 -2.00 -10.05
N LEU A 73 -3.95 -1.46 -10.18
CA LEU A 73 -5.01 -2.06 -10.98
C LEU A 73 -5.29 -1.31 -12.28
N THR A 74 -4.68 -0.14 -12.46
CA THR A 74 -4.89 0.74 -13.60
C THR A 74 -3.62 0.83 -14.42
N ASP A 75 -3.73 0.85 -15.75
CA ASP A 75 -2.57 1.10 -16.60
C ASP A 75 -2.05 2.52 -16.39
N PRO A 76 -0.73 2.76 -16.43
CA PRO A 76 -0.18 4.09 -16.16
C PRO A 76 -0.58 5.15 -17.18
N ASP A 77 -1.04 4.78 -18.37
CA ASP A 77 -1.54 5.71 -19.37
C ASP A 77 -3.00 6.15 -19.14
N GLU A 78 -3.69 5.56 -18.17
CA GLU A 78 -5.09 5.89 -17.84
C GLU A 78 -5.21 7.02 -16.81
N PHE A 79 -4.09 7.47 -16.23
CA PHE A 79 -4.12 8.55 -15.24
C PHE A 79 -2.79 9.29 -15.21
N GLU A 80 -2.82 10.51 -14.64
CA GLU A 80 -1.63 11.33 -14.39
C GLU A 80 -1.61 11.72 -12.90
N GLY A 81 -0.41 11.90 -12.35
CA GLY A 81 -0.24 12.13 -10.93
C GLY A 81 -0.42 10.86 -10.12
N GLY A 82 -0.85 10.97 -8.88
CA GLY A 82 -1.17 9.83 -8.03
C GLY A 82 0.00 8.97 -7.60
N GLY A 83 1.23 9.45 -7.73
CA GLY A 83 2.41 8.69 -7.36
C GLY A 83 2.50 8.42 -5.86
N LEU A 84 2.99 7.24 -5.51
CA LEU A 84 3.32 6.89 -4.14
C LEU A 84 4.75 7.33 -3.83
N GLN A 85 4.91 8.04 -2.74
CA GLN A 85 6.23 8.47 -2.25
C GLN A 85 6.47 7.89 -0.87
N VAL A 86 7.69 7.48 -0.62
CA VAL A 86 8.14 7.00 0.69
C VAL A 86 9.24 7.92 1.21
N GLU A 87 9.36 8.00 2.54
CA GLU A 87 10.41 8.77 3.17
C GLU A 87 11.77 8.17 2.85
N ASP A 88 12.75 9.03 2.56
CA ASP A 88 14.11 8.58 2.29
C ASP A 88 14.66 7.84 3.51
N PRO A 89 15.04 6.57 3.38
CA PRO A 89 15.62 5.81 4.48
C PRO A 89 16.94 6.37 4.99
N GLY A 90 17.59 7.26 4.23
CA GLY A 90 18.77 7.99 4.66
C GLY A 90 18.52 9.07 5.70
N GLY A 91 17.27 9.37 6.04
CA GLY A 91 16.91 10.31 7.08
C GLY A 91 17.03 11.79 6.70
N ASN A 92 16.99 12.10 5.42
CA ASN A 92 17.14 13.49 4.92
C ASN A 92 15.84 14.29 4.94
N ASN A 93 14.75 13.76 5.46
CA ASN A 93 13.41 14.33 5.37
C ASN A 93 12.94 14.57 3.93
N GLU A 94 13.52 13.84 3.00
CA GLU A 94 13.15 13.89 1.59
C GLU A 94 12.20 12.78 1.23
N TRP A 95 11.47 12.99 0.13
CA TRP A 95 10.56 11.99 -0.43
C TRP A 95 11.23 11.31 -1.62
N VAL A 96 11.06 9.99 -1.67
CA VAL A 96 11.54 9.18 -2.79
C VAL A 96 10.34 8.68 -3.56
N ASP A 97 10.33 8.93 -4.86
CA ASP A 97 9.31 8.38 -5.73
C ASP A 97 9.48 6.86 -5.83
N THR A 98 8.39 6.12 -5.70
CA THR A 98 8.44 4.70 -5.96
C THR A 98 8.56 4.46 -7.46
N PRO A 99 9.13 3.31 -7.88
CA PRO A 99 9.23 3.00 -9.30
C PRO A 99 7.88 3.07 -9.99
N HIS A 100 7.90 3.42 -11.26
CA HIS A 100 6.69 3.44 -12.07
C HIS A 100 6.02 2.07 -12.07
N ASN A 101 4.71 2.05 -11.87
CA ASN A 101 3.96 0.82 -11.72
C ASN A 101 3.11 0.52 -12.95
N ASP A 102 3.36 -0.61 -13.57
CA ASP A 102 2.41 -1.16 -14.52
C ASP A 102 1.24 -1.82 -13.77
N ARG A 103 0.16 -2.06 -14.48
CA ARG A 103 -0.98 -2.77 -13.91
C ARG A 103 -0.55 -4.16 -13.44
N GLY A 104 -0.87 -4.48 -12.22
CA GLY A 104 -0.50 -5.74 -11.56
C GLY A 104 0.79 -5.68 -10.76
N ASP A 105 1.57 -4.59 -10.88
CA ASP A 105 2.79 -4.44 -10.09
C ASP A 105 2.48 -4.18 -8.62
N MET A 106 3.33 -4.73 -7.77
CA MET A 106 3.23 -4.60 -6.32
C MET A 106 4.39 -3.77 -5.79
N ILE A 107 4.08 -2.82 -4.91
CA ILE A 107 5.07 -2.13 -4.09
C ILE A 107 4.87 -2.59 -2.65
N MET A 108 5.98 -2.89 -1.98
CA MET A 108 5.98 -3.38 -0.61
C MET A 108 6.96 -2.55 0.21
N PHE A 109 6.55 -2.15 1.41
CA PHE A 109 7.40 -1.38 2.32
C PHE A 109 7.01 -1.67 3.78
N PRO A 110 7.92 -1.44 4.74
CA PRO A 110 7.58 -1.60 6.16
C PRO A 110 6.47 -0.63 6.57
N SER A 111 5.50 -1.12 7.35
CA SER A 111 4.36 -0.30 7.76
C SER A 111 4.74 0.89 8.64
N PHE A 112 5.92 0.86 9.28
CA PHE A 112 6.42 2.00 10.06
C PHE A 112 7.01 3.12 9.19
N MET A 113 7.19 2.87 7.88
CA MET A 113 7.76 3.86 6.97
C MET A 113 6.73 4.94 6.65
N ARG A 114 7.15 6.19 6.76
CA ARG A 114 6.30 7.32 6.40
C ARG A 114 6.15 7.39 4.88
N HIS A 115 4.94 7.58 4.42
CA HIS A 115 4.63 7.59 2.99
C HIS A 115 3.44 8.49 2.71
N GLN A 116 3.24 8.81 1.44
CA GLN A 116 2.10 9.59 0.97
C GLN A 116 1.75 9.21 -0.47
N ALA A 117 0.49 9.42 -0.83
CA ALA A 117 0.03 9.32 -2.20
C ALA A 117 -0.28 10.72 -2.72
N LEU A 118 0.34 11.09 -3.84
CA LEU A 118 0.11 12.39 -4.46
C LEU A 118 -1.27 12.44 -5.13
N PRO A 119 -1.84 13.65 -5.29
CA PRO A 119 -3.13 13.78 -5.98
C PRO A 119 -3.08 13.28 -7.41
N VAL A 120 -4.13 12.58 -7.85
CA VAL A 120 -4.35 12.24 -9.25
C VAL A 120 -4.80 13.52 -9.96
N THR A 121 -4.10 13.92 -11.02
CA THR A 121 -4.38 15.18 -11.73
C THR A 121 -5.21 14.96 -12.98
N LYS A 122 -5.25 13.74 -13.52
CA LYS A 122 -6.04 13.38 -14.70
C LYS A 122 -6.38 11.90 -14.65
N GLY A 123 -7.60 11.56 -15.09
CA GLY A 123 -8.05 10.17 -15.09
C GLY A 123 -8.41 9.65 -13.71
N THR A 124 -8.33 8.34 -13.56
CA THR A 124 -8.66 7.65 -12.31
C THR A 124 -7.65 6.56 -12.05
N ARG A 125 -7.08 6.57 -10.85
CA ARG A 125 -6.17 5.51 -10.38
C ARG A 125 -6.92 4.57 -9.45
N LYS A 126 -6.73 3.27 -9.65
CA LYS A 126 -7.30 2.22 -8.80
C LYS A 126 -6.20 1.32 -8.29
N CYS A 127 -6.26 0.95 -7.03
CA CYS A 127 -5.27 0.05 -6.44
C CYS A 127 -5.86 -0.78 -5.30
N LEU A 128 -5.16 -1.85 -4.96
CA LEU A 128 -5.37 -2.57 -3.71
C LEU A 128 -4.37 -2.07 -2.69
N VAL A 129 -4.82 -1.87 -1.46
CA VAL A 129 -3.98 -1.54 -0.31
C VAL A 129 -4.08 -2.70 0.67
N ILE A 130 -2.94 -3.20 1.10
CA ILE A 130 -2.84 -4.43 1.86
C ILE A 130 -1.91 -4.23 3.04
N TRP A 131 -2.31 -4.74 4.20
CA TRP A 131 -1.48 -4.74 5.40
C TRP A 131 -1.29 -6.16 5.89
N ILE A 132 -0.04 -6.58 5.96
CA ILE A 132 0.32 -7.89 6.50
C ILE A 132 0.66 -7.72 7.97
N SER A 133 0.10 -8.58 8.80
CA SER A 133 0.20 -8.50 10.24
C SER A 133 1.31 -9.39 10.81
N GLY A 134 1.74 -9.03 11.99
CA GLY A 134 2.71 -9.79 12.75
C GLY A 134 2.73 -9.34 14.21
N PRO A 135 3.64 -9.88 15.03
CA PRO A 135 3.74 -9.49 16.43
C PRO A 135 4.17 -8.02 16.58
N PRO A 136 3.91 -7.39 17.72
CA PRO A 136 4.39 -6.03 17.97
C PRO A 136 5.91 -5.93 17.79
N LEU A 137 6.38 -4.77 17.36
CA LEU A 137 7.82 -4.49 17.25
C LEU A 137 8.46 -4.53 18.65
N ARG A 138 9.67 -5.08 18.71
CA ARG A 138 10.41 -5.22 19.95
C ARG A 138 11.68 -4.38 19.95
#